data_89d70cae3e0cb488179327b63a3180b8
#
_entry.id   89d70cae3e0cb488179327b63a3180b8
#
_cell.length_a   1.000
_cell.length_b   1.000
_cell.length_c   1.000
_cell.angle_alpha   90.00
_cell.angle_beta   90.00
_cell.angle_gamma   90.00
#
_symmetry.space_group_name_H-M   'P 1'
#
loop_
_entity.id
_entity.type
_entity.pdbx_description
1 polymer ?
#
loop_
_entity_poly.entity_id
_entity_poly.type
_entity_poly.pdbx_seq_one_letter_code
_entity_poly.pdbx_strand_id
1 'polypeptide(L)'
;MTLNFEAEVNVPFDFDVEALAGEVINFTLEHEDFPYEPEVNLTLVDNEGIHAINKEFREIDRPTDVLSFPMLSYENAGDFSKLEDDYDDNFNPDTGEIMLGDIIISVDKVLEQAESYGHTTKREYAFLIVHSMLHLFGYDHMTAVMEAKQKQILDEMNITR
;
A
#
# COMPACT_ATOMS: atom_id res chain seq x y z
N MET A 1 4.47 10.91 9.31
CA MET A 1 3.76 9.68 8.96
C MET A 1 4.11 8.59 9.96
N THR A 2 3.12 7.86 10.42
CA THR A 2 3.32 6.70 11.29
C THR A 2 3.05 5.43 10.50
N LEU A 3 4.06 4.56 10.42
CA LEU A 3 3.93 3.25 9.80
C LEU A 3 3.92 2.19 10.90
N ASN A 4 2.80 1.49 11.02
CA ASN A 4 2.69 0.32 11.91
C ASN A 4 2.99 -0.91 11.06
N PHE A 5 4.20 -1.42 11.19
CA PHE A 5 4.70 -2.53 10.38
C PHE A 5 4.72 -3.82 11.21
N GLU A 6 4.21 -4.90 10.60
CA GLU A 6 4.25 -6.23 11.20
C GLU A 6 4.57 -7.27 10.13
N ALA A 7 5.47 -8.20 10.44
CA ALA A 7 5.71 -9.39 9.61
C ALA A 7 5.29 -10.62 10.41
N GLU A 8 4.24 -11.29 9.97
CA GLU A 8 3.72 -12.50 10.63
C GLU A 8 4.44 -13.77 10.20
N VAL A 9 5.30 -13.66 9.20
CA VAL A 9 6.06 -14.77 8.63
C VAL A 9 7.51 -14.36 8.44
N ASN A 10 8.38 -15.36 8.21
CA ASN A 10 9.76 -15.07 7.84
C ASN A 10 9.81 -14.43 6.45
N VAL A 11 10.58 -13.36 6.30
CA VAL A 11 10.70 -12.60 5.06
C VAL A 11 12.11 -12.78 4.50
N PRO A 12 12.30 -13.64 3.48
CA PRO A 12 13.63 -13.96 2.96
C PRO A 12 14.10 -12.94 1.90
N PHE A 13 13.95 -11.67 2.17
CA PHE A 13 14.40 -10.59 1.29
C PHE A 13 15.76 -10.08 1.77
N ASP A 14 16.59 -9.62 0.84
CA ASP A 14 17.96 -9.17 1.11
C ASP A 14 18.06 -7.66 1.36
N PHE A 15 16.96 -7.03 1.75
CA PHE A 15 16.90 -5.61 2.09
C PHE A 15 16.00 -5.40 3.32
N ASP A 16 16.09 -4.23 3.92
CA ASP A 16 15.26 -3.86 5.07
C ASP A 16 13.83 -3.52 4.60
N VAL A 17 12.92 -4.46 4.82
CA VAL A 17 11.52 -4.35 4.34
C VAL A 17 10.74 -3.22 5.01
N GLU A 18 10.98 -2.97 6.28
CA GLU A 18 10.30 -1.89 6.99
C GLU A 18 10.82 -0.53 6.53
N ALA A 19 12.14 -0.37 6.42
CA ALA A 19 12.76 0.86 5.96
C ALA A 19 12.33 1.20 4.53
N LEU A 20 12.35 0.22 3.63
CA LEU A 20 11.94 0.44 2.25
C LEU A 20 10.45 0.79 2.16
N ALA A 21 9.60 0.12 2.93
CA ALA A 21 8.17 0.44 2.97
C ALA A 21 7.95 1.89 3.40
N GLY A 22 8.62 2.34 4.44
CA GLY A 22 8.55 3.73 4.91
C GLY A 22 8.97 4.73 3.83
N GLU A 23 10.07 4.46 3.12
CA GLU A 23 10.56 5.31 2.04
C GLU A 23 9.57 5.40 0.89
N VAL A 24 9.03 4.26 0.45
CA VAL A 24 8.07 4.20 -0.67
C VAL A 24 6.77 4.91 -0.31
N ILE A 25 6.26 4.68 0.90
CA ILE A 25 5.02 5.31 1.36
C ILE A 25 5.21 6.83 1.45
N ASN A 26 6.29 7.29 2.07
CA ASN A 26 6.57 8.73 2.18
C ASN A 26 6.73 9.38 0.81
N PHE A 27 7.45 8.75 -0.10
CA PHE A 27 7.62 9.28 -1.44
C PHE A 27 6.28 9.38 -2.19
N THR A 28 5.42 8.38 -2.05
CA THR A 28 4.09 8.37 -2.67
C THR A 28 3.21 9.49 -2.12
N LEU A 29 3.24 9.71 -0.80
CA LEU A 29 2.52 10.80 -0.15
C LEU A 29 2.95 12.16 -0.71
N GLU A 30 4.25 12.39 -0.82
CA GLU A 30 4.80 13.63 -1.36
C GLU A 30 4.45 13.82 -2.84
N HIS A 31 4.58 12.76 -3.62
CA HIS A 31 4.27 12.78 -5.06
C HIS A 31 2.82 13.16 -5.33
N GLU A 32 1.89 12.68 -4.50
CA GLU A 32 0.46 12.95 -4.63
C GLU A 32 -0.01 14.16 -3.82
N ASP A 33 0.90 14.92 -3.23
CA ASP A 33 0.59 16.13 -2.44
C ASP A 33 -0.42 15.85 -1.31
N PHE A 34 -0.26 14.73 -0.61
CA PHE A 34 -1.14 14.40 0.51
C PHE A 34 -0.95 15.42 1.64
N PRO A 35 -2.01 16.17 2.04
CA PRO A 35 -1.86 17.36 2.89
C PRO A 35 -1.82 17.11 4.39
N TYR A 36 -1.88 15.85 4.83
CA TYR A 36 -1.94 15.51 6.26
C TYR A 36 -0.84 14.55 6.64
N GLU A 37 -0.65 14.36 7.96
CA GLU A 37 0.20 13.31 8.49
C GLU A 37 -0.63 12.03 8.64
N PRO A 38 -0.35 10.98 7.86
CA PRO A 38 -1.15 9.76 7.92
C PRO A 38 -0.59 8.72 8.86
N GLU A 39 -1.47 7.81 9.27
CA GLU A 39 -1.13 6.53 9.88
C GLU A 39 -1.48 5.43 8.88
N VAL A 40 -0.54 4.55 8.61
CA VAL A 40 -0.69 3.42 7.68
C VAL A 40 -0.27 2.14 8.38
N ASN A 41 -1.06 1.09 8.23
CA ASN A 41 -0.72 -0.24 8.73
C ASN A 41 -0.28 -1.12 7.57
N LEU A 42 0.87 -1.76 7.68
CA LEU A 42 1.38 -2.70 6.68
C LEU A 42 1.73 -4.02 7.34
N THR A 43 1.12 -5.10 6.86
CA THR A 43 1.35 -6.45 7.38
C THR A 43 1.83 -7.37 6.26
N LEU A 44 2.91 -8.11 6.52
CA LEU A 44 3.43 -9.13 5.61
C LEU A 44 2.96 -10.51 6.09
N VAL A 45 2.37 -11.26 5.19
CA VAL A 45 1.84 -12.60 5.44
C VAL A 45 2.31 -13.56 4.34
N ASP A 46 1.95 -14.84 4.45
CA ASP A 46 2.16 -15.81 3.38
C ASP A 46 0.88 -15.98 2.54
N ASN A 47 0.93 -16.87 1.55
CA ASN A 47 -0.23 -17.16 0.70
C ASN A 47 -1.43 -17.68 1.50
N GLU A 48 -1.19 -18.52 2.50
CA GLU A 48 -2.27 -19.04 3.36
C GLU A 48 -2.92 -17.90 4.15
N GLY A 49 -2.11 -17.01 4.72
CA GLY A 49 -2.59 -15.87 5.51
C GLY A 49 -3.43 -14.90 4.68
N ILE A 50 -2.94 -14.52 3.50
CA ILE A 50 -3.68 -13.58 2.65
C ILE A 50 -4.93 -14.23 2.04
N HIS A 51 -4.88 -15.53 1.78
CA HIS A 51 -6.04 -16.30 1.32
C HIS A 51 -7.17 -16.23 2.34
N ALA A 52 -6.87 -16.48 3.62
CA ALA A 52 -7.85 -16.42 4.69
C ALA A 52 -8.49 -15.04 4.81
N ILE A 53 -7.70 -13.96 4.71
CA ILE A 53 -8.19 -12.58 4.77
C ILE A 53 -9.06 -12.26 3.56
N ASN A 54 -8.62 -12.65 2.37
CA ASN A 54 -9.35 -12.40 1.12
C ASN A 54 -10.71 -13.10 1.14
N LYS A 55 -10.76 -14.33 1.65
CA LYS A 55 -12.00 -15.10 1.80
C LYS A 55 -12.95 -14.45 2.81
N GLU A 56 -12.42 -14.04 3.97
CA GLU A 56 -13.22 -13.45 5.05
C GLU A 56 -13.81 -12.09 4.68
N PHE A 57 -12.98 -11.20 4.13
CA PHE A 57 -13.37 -9.80 3.92
C PHE A 57 -13.84 -9.46 2.51
N ARG A 58 -13.48 -10.25 1.50
CA ARG A 58 -13.86 -10.00 0.11
C ARG A 58 -14.66 -11.14 -0.50
N GLU A 59 -14.86 -12.22 0.23
CA GLU A 59 -15.56 -13.43 -0.22
C GLU A 59 -14.92 -14.07 -1.46
N ILE A 60 -13.60 -13.89 -1.62
CA ILE A 60 -12.80 -14.46 -2.70
C ILE A 60 -11.95 -15.58 -2.11
N ASP A 61 -12.26 -16.82 -2.48
CA ASP A 61 -11.62 -18.01 -1.92
C ASP A 61 -10.34 -18.38 -2.68
N ARG A 62 -9.35 -17.49 -2.61
CA ARG A 62 -8.03 -17.69 -3.21
C ARG A 62 -7.03 -16.70 -2.65
N PRO A 63 -5.71 -16.97 -2.70
CA PRO A 63 -4.71 -15.98 -2.34
C PRO A 63 -4.62 -14.88 -3.42
N THR A 64 -4.10 -13.73 -3.02
CA THR A 64 -3.79 -12.61 -3.91
C THR A 64 -2.43 -12.05 -3.52
N ASP A 65 -1.92 -11.07 -4.24
CA ASP A 65 -0.62 -10.44 -3.96
C ASP A 65 -0.72 -9.38 -2.86
N VAL A 66 -1.70 -8.49 -2.95
CA VAL A 66 -1.88 -7.39 -2.00
C VAL A 66 -3.37 -7.14 -1.77
N LEU A 67 -3.71 -6.78 -0.54
CA LEU A 67 -5.03 -6.30 -0.15
C LEU A 67 -4.89 -4.90 0.41
N SER A 68 -5.79 -4.02 -0.02
CA SER A 68 -5.85 -2.63 0.44
C SER A 68 -7.20 -2.36 1.06
N PHE A 69 -7.20 -1.86 2.30
CA PHE A 69 -8.43 -1.53 3.03
C PHE A 69 -8.43 -0.03 3.35
N PRO A 70 -8.96 0.81 2.44
CA PRO A 70 -9.03 2.25 2.67
C PRO A 70 -9.94 2.56 3.85
N MET A 71 -9.52 3.47 4.72
CA MET A 71 -10.33 3.96 5.83
C MET A 71 -10.97 5.30 5.55
N LEU A 72 -10.65 5.91 4.41
CA LEU A 72 -11.18 7.19 3.97
C LEU A 72 -12.08 6.99 2.75
N SER A 73 -13.04 7.89 2.59
CA SER A 73 -13.93 7.91 1.42
C SER A 73 -13.67 9.16 0.60
N TYR A 74 -13.70 9.02 -0.73
CA TYR A 74 -13.42 10.09 -1.66
C TYR A 74 -14.54 10.20 -2.70
N GLU A 75 -14.95 11.42 -3.04
CA GLU A 75 -15.85 11.64 -4.17
C GLU A 75 -15.11 11.40 -5.49
N ASN A 76 -13.84 11.86 -5.53
CA ASN A 76 -12.95 11.65 -6.68
C ASN A 76 -11.60 11.15 -6.17
N ALA A 77 -11.03 10.16 -6.87
CA ALA A 77 -9.73 9.62 -6.53
C ALA A 77 -8.66 10.72 -6.46
N GLY A 78 -7.87 10.71 -5.39
CA GLY A 78 -6.81 11.69 -5.20
C GLY A 78 -7.26 13.08 -4.79
N ASP A 79 -8.55 13.29 -4.54
CA ASP A 79 -9.07 14.58 -4.05
C ASP A 79 -9.18 14.54 -2.52
N PHE A 80 -8.26 15.22 -1.86
CA PHE A 80 -8.15 15.24 -0.39
C PHE A 80 -8.86 16.44 0.25
N SER A 81 -9.55 17.27 -0.54
CA SER A 81 -10.10 18.55 -0.09
C SER A 81 -11.21 18.44 0.94
N LYS A 82 -11.88 17.28 1.04
CA LYS A 82 -13.04 17.09 1.92
C LYS A 82 -12.77 16.20 3.13
N LEU A 83 -11.52 15.82 3.38
CA LEU A 83 -11.21 14.88 4.47
C LEU A 83 -11.46 15.48 5.86
N GLU A 84 -11.42 16.80 6.01
CA GLU A 84 -11.72 17.47 7.27
C GLU A 84 -13.22 17.57 7.57
N ASP A 85 -14.09 17.33 6.58
CA ASP A 85 -15.54 17.37 6.77
C ASP A 85 -16.01 16.31 7.78
N ASP A 86 -15.33 15.16 7.84
CA ASP A 86 -15.58 14.08 8.78
C ASP A 86 -14.41 13.94 9.77
N TYR A 87 -13.97 15.05 10.34
CA TYR A 87 -12.76 15.12 11.16
C TYR A 87 -12.73 14.08 12.28
N ASP A 88 -13.81 13.95 13.06
CA ASP A 88 -13.86 13.04 14.20
C ASP A 88 -13.76 11.56 13.78
N ASP A 89 -14.25 11.23 12.58
CA ASP A 89 -14.19 9.88 12.04
C ASP A 89 -12.84 9.57 11.38
N ASN A 90 -12.22 10.57 10.76
CA ASN A 90 -11.02 10.38 9.93
C ASN A 90 -9.71 10.55 10.72
N PHE A 91 -9.69 11.41 11.73
CA PHE A 91 -8.47 11.76 12.45
C PHE A 91 -8.42 11.11 13.82
N ASN A 92 -7.22 10.65 14.20
CA ASN A 92 -6.96 10.10 15.52
C ASN A 92 -6.92 11.25 16.54
N PRO A 93 -7.81 11.29 17.55
CA PRO A 93 -7.85 12.39 18.51
C PRO A 93 -6.60 12.49 19.38
N ASP A 94 -5.85 11.40 19.54
CA ASP A 94 -4.66 11.37 20.39
C ASP A 94 -3.41 11.90 19.68
N THR A 95 -3.30 11.69 18.36
CA THR A 95 -2.11 12.03 17.57
C THR A 95 -2.33 13.12 16.54
N GLY A 96 -3.58 13.38 16.17
CA GLY A 96 -3.91 14.28 15.06
C GLY A 96 -3.64 13.71 13.69
N GLU A 97 -3.18 12.47 13.60
CA GLU A 97 -2.92 11.81 12.33
C GLU A 97 -4.20 11.30 11.69
N ILE A 98 -4.25 11.31 10.35
CA ILE A 98 -5.37 10.75 9.60
C ILE A 98 -5.14 9.25 9.39
N MET A 99 -6.16 8.43 9.67
CA MET A 99 -6.07 6.99 9.51
C MET A 99 -6.31 6.62 8.05
N LEU A 100 -5.22 6.39 7.29
CA LEU A 100 -5.30 6.19 5.85
C LEU A 100 -5.81 4.80 5.47
N GLY A 101 -5.33 3.76 6.13
CA GLY A 101 -5.81 2.40 5.88
C GLY A 101 -4.78 1.31 6.13
N ASP A 102 -5.15 0.10 5.72
CA ASP A 102 -4.36 -1.11 5.92
C ASP A 102 -3.90 -1.69 4.59
N ILE A 103 -2.65 -2.13 4.56
CA ILE A 103 -2.03 -2.81 3.42
C ILE A 103 -1.59 -4.20 3.90
N ILE A 104 -1.96 -5.24 3.17
CA ILE A 104 -1.53 -6.61 3.48
C ILE A 104 -0.89 -7.20 2.22
N ILE A 105 0.34 -7.68 2.34
CA ILE A 105 1.13 -8.19 1.21
C ILE A 105 1.53 -9.63 1.48
N SER A 106 1.35 -10.50 0.47
CA SER A 106 1.87 -11.87 0.50
C SER A 106 3.33 -11.89 0.09
N VAL A 107 4.20 -12.31 1.01
CA VAL A 107 5.64 -12.51 0.75
C VAL A 107 5.83 -13.53 -0.37
N ASP A 108 5.04 -14.63 -0.36
CA ASP A 108 5.11 -15.66 -1.39
C ASP A 108 4.80 -15.09 -2.78
N LYS A 109 3.79 -14.25 -2.89
CA LYS A 109 3.42 -13.61 -4.16
C LYS A 109 4.47 -12.62 -4.66
N VAL A 110 5.11 -11.89 -3.75
CA VAL A 110 6.23 -11.02 -4.13
C VAL A 110 7.33 -11.84 -4.81
N LEU A 111 7.72 -12.96 -4.22
CA LEU A 111 8.75 -13.84 -4.78
C LEU A 111 8.32 -14.45 -6.11
N GLU A 112 7.10 -14.98 -6.18
CA GLU A 112 6.55 -15.60 -7.39
C GLU A 112 6.48 -14.60 -8.54
N GLN A 113 5.96 -13.41 -8.29
CA GLN A 113 5.76 -12.38 -9.32
C GLN A 113 7.07 -11.75 -9.76
N ALA A 114 8.01 -11.52 -8.84
CA ALA A 114 9.34 -11.02 -9.19
C ALA A 114 10.02 -11.95 -10.18
N GLU A 115 10.00 -13.25 -9.91
CA GLU A 115 10.57 -14.26 -10.82
C GLU A 115 9.83 -14.30 -12.15
N SER A 116 8.49 -14.37 -12.09
CA SER A 116 7.64 -14.48 -13.28
C SER A 116 7.77 -13.30 -14.23
N TYR A 117 7.90 -12.08 -13.69
CA TYR A 117 7.98 -10.85 -14.48
C TYR A 117 9.42 -10.41 -14.81
N GLY A 118 10.42 -11.13 -14.29
CA GLY A 118 11.81 -10.74 -14.48
C GLY A 118 12.20 -9.46 -13.73
N HIS A 119 11.55 -9.18 -12.61
CA HIS A 119 11.87 -8.06 -11.74
C HIS A 119 12.73 -8.49 -10.57
N THR A 120 13.36 -7.53 -9.89
CA THR A 120 13.94 -7.80 -8.58
C THR A 120 12.83 -7.93 -7.54
N THR A 121 13.11 -8.63 -6.44
CA THR A 121 12.20 -8.72 -5.30
C THR A 121 11.89 -7.32 -4.74
N LYS A 122 12.89 -6.46 -4.65
CA LYS A 122 12.75 -5.07 -4.22
C LYS A 122 11.76 -4.30 -5.09
N ARG A 123 11.87 -4.44 -6.41
CA ARG A 123 10.98 -3.79 -7.39
C ARG A 123 9.53 -4.25 -7.19
N GLU A 124 9.31 -5.56 -7.08
CA GLU A 124 7.96 -6.10 -6.92
C GLU A 124 7.32 -5.66 -5.60
N TYR A 125 8.08 -5.72 -4.51
CA TYR A 125 7.62 -5.27 -3.21
C TYR A 125 7.24 -3.79 -3.22
N ALA A 126 8.12 -2.94 -3.76
CA ALA A 126 7.86 -1.50 -3.87
C ALA A 126 6.65 -1.22 -4.77
N PHE A 127 6.52 -1.94 -5.88
CA PHE A 127 5.38 -1.81 -6.79
C PHE A 127 4.05 -2.07 -6.07
N LEU A 128 3.98 -3.14 -5.29
CA LEU A 128 2.75 -3.48 -4.56
C LEU A 128 2.40 -2.43 -3.50
N ILE A 129 3.41 -1.83 -2.86
CA ILE A 129 3.17 -0.76 -1.90
C ILE A 129 2.62 0.49 -2.60
N VAL A 130 3.23 0.93 -3.70
CA VAL A 130 2.73 2.08 -4.47
C VAL A 130 1.31 1.83 -4.95
N HIS A 131 1.06 0.64 -5.52
CA HIS A 131 -0.26 0.24 -6.00
C HIS A 131 -1.30 0.33 -4.88
N SER A 132 -0.98 -0.21 -3.70
CA SER A 132 -1.86 -0.18 -2.55
C SER A 132 -2.09 1.24 -2.03
N MET A 133 -1.05 2.06 -1.97
CA MET A 133 -1.18 3.46 -1.55
C MET A 133 -2.14 4.24 -2.46
N LEU A 134 -2.06 4.02 -3.77
CA LEU A 134 -3.00 4.65 -4.71
C LEU A 134 -4.44 4.19 -4.46
N HIS A 135 -4.65 2.92 -4.12
CA HIS A 135 -5.97 2.45 -3.68
C HIS A 135 -6.44 3.17 -2.40
N LEU A 136 -5.54 3.40 -1.45
CA LEU A 136 -5.88 4.14 -0.23
C LEU A 136 -6.24 5.60 -0.51
N PHE A 137 -5.82 6.14 -1.65
CA PHE A 137 -6.20 7.49 -2.12
C PHE A 137 -7.48 7.48 -2.96
N GLY A 138 -8.14 6.34 -3.11
CA GLY A 138 -9.44 6.24 -3.78
C GLY A 138 -9.41 5.73 -5.21
N TYR A 139 -8.26 5.35 -5.76
CA TYR A 139 -8.18 4.75 -7.10
C TYR A 139 -8.63 3.29 -7.02
N ASP A 140 -9.75 2.95 -7.64
CA ASP A 140 -10.35 1.61 -7.54
C ASP A 140 -9.88 0.61 -8.58
N HIS A 141 -9.53 1.09 -9.76
CA HIS A 141 -9.21 0.24 -10.91
C HIS A 141 -7.86 0.63 -11.49
N MET A 142 -7.19 -0.35 -12.10
CA MET A 142 -5.97 -0.09 -12.87
C MET A 142 -6.32 0.68 -14.14
N THR A 143 -6.30 2.01 -14.04
CA THR A 143 -6.52 2.92 -15.15
C THR A 143 -5.18 3.36 -15.74
N ALA A 144 -5.22 4.00 -16.91
CA ALA A 144 -4.03 4.57 -17.52
C ALA A 144 -3.38 5.61 -16.60
N VAL A 145 -4.20 6.38 -15.86
CA VAL A 145 -3.70 7.36 -14.88
C VAL A 145 -2.96 6.68 -13.75
N MET A 146 -3.53 5.61 -13.18
CA MET A 146 -2.93 4.87 -12.08
C MET A 146 -1.63 4.20 -12.51
N GLU A 147 -1.60 3.57 -13.70
CA GLU A 147 -0.39 2.95 -14.25
C GLU A 147 0.72 3.99 -14.46
N ALA A 148 0.39 5.16 -15.01
CA ALA A 148 1.35 6.23 -15.22
C ALA A 148 1.95 6.73 -13.90
N LYS A 149 1.12 6.91 -12.86
CA LYS A 149 1.56 7.31 -11.52
C LYS A 149 2.49 6.28 -10.89
N GLN A 150 2.15 5.00 -10.97
CA GLN A 150 2.96 3.91 -10.44
C GLN A 150 4.34 3.89 -11.09
N LYS A 151 4.38 3.99 -12.41
CA LYS A 151 5.63 4.02 -13.17
C LYS A 151 6.46 5.24 -12.81
N GLN A 152 5.85 6.41 -12.76
CA GLN A 152 6.54 7.66 -12.44
C GLN A 152 7.15 7.62 -11.04
N ILE A 153 6.39 7.19 -10.04
CA ILE A 153 6.87 7.10 -8.65
C ILE A 153 8.09 6.18 -8.55
N LEU A 154 8.00 4.99 -9.13
CA LEU A 154 9.08 4.03 -9.07
C LEU A 154 10.32 4.48 -9.85
N ASP A 155 10.13 5.11 -11.01
CA ASP A 155 11.24 5.66 -11.81
C ASP A 155 11.95 6.79 -11.05
N GLU A 156 11.22 7.69 -10.42
CA GLU A 156 11.79 8.80 -9.63
C GLU A 156 12.53 8.29 -8.38
N MET A 157 12.12 7.15 -7.84
CA MET A 157 12.84 6.49 -6.74
C MET A 157 14.03 5.64 -7.20
N ASN A 158 14.26 5.53 -8.51
CA ASN A 158 15.26 4.64 -9.10
C ASN A 158 15.02 3.16 -8.76
N ILE A 159 13.77 2.76 -8.62
CA ILE A 159 13.36 1.38 -8.39
C ILE A 159 12.82 0.83 -9.71
N THR A 160 13.70 0.50 -10.62
CA THR A 160 13.38 0.00 -11.95
C THR A 160 13.74 -1.48 -12.08
N ARG A 161 13.41 -2.03 -13.22
CA ARG A 161 13.77 -3.42 -13.56
C ARG A 161 15.28 -3.63 -13.58
#